data_8b96103f1057348b24b9e36e0fa7cba7
#
_entry.id   8b96103f1057348b24b9e36e0fa7cba7
#
_cell.length_a   1.000
_cell.length_b   1.000
_cell.length_c   1.000
_cell.angle_alpha   90.00
_cell.angle_beta   90.00
_cell.angle_gamma   90.00
#
_symmetry.space_group_name_H-M   'P 1'
#
loop_
_entity.id
_entity.type
_entity.pdbx_description
1 polymer ?
#
loop_
_entity_poly.entity_id
_entity_poly.type
_entity_poly.pdbx_seq_one_letter_code
_entity_poly.pdbx_strand_id
1 'polypeptide(L)'
;MEHRDAQNITLRFTLDMAEYFRLLMQDKDLAAVITTQGDATEADPSAPRAVFRQWGLDTLPLEQSGMQGLYVVDGGKVVYQKTGAGPLEYTLFWGGHDVTLRSAADNSSIAVDGEEQSRNRPGLNVLVYDKVLDRVIQSISFSMLHAYSGYTA
;
A
#
# COMPACT_ATOMS: atom_id res chain seq x y z
N MET A 1 -16.49 -9.48 16.52
CA MET A 1 -15.51 -8.37 16.53
C MET A 1 -14.14 -8.77 17.06
N GLU A 2 -14.09 -9.64 18.08
CA GLU A 2 -12.80 -10.16 18.58
C GLU A 2 -11.97 -10.81 17.48
N HIS A 3 -12.61 -11.55 16.58
CA HIS A 3 -11.94 -12.19 15.46
C HIS A 3 -11.26 -11.17 14.54
N ARG A 4 -11.95 -10.06 14.22
CA ARG A 4 -11.39 -8.99 13.39
C ARG A 4 -10.23 -8.29 14.08
N ASP A 5 -10.36 -8.03 15.38
CA ASP A 5 -9.31 -7.40 16.15
C ASP A 5 -8.05 -8.26 16.18
N ALA A 6 -8.17 -9.56 16.37
CA ALA A 6 -7.04 -10.48 16.37
C ALA A 6 -6.32 -10.50 15.00
N GLN A 7 -7.08 -10.56 13.90
CA GLN A 7 -6.51 -10.53 12.56
C GLN A 7 -5.78 -9.22 12.28
N ASN A 8 -6.38 -8.09 12.68
CA ASN A 8 -5.79 -6.77 12.47
C ASN A 8 -4.52 -6.58 13.29
N ILE A 9 -4.47 -7.10 14.52
CA ILE A 9 -3.27 -7.07 15.34
C ILE A 9 -2.15 -7.84 14.66
N THR A 10 -2.43 -9.04 14.15
CA THR A 10 -1.44 -9.85 13.44
C THR A 10 -0.89 -9.10 12.24
N LEU A 11 -1.75 -8.50 11.42
CA LEU A 11 -1.32 -7.71 10.27
C LEU A 11 -0.42 -6.54 10.71
N ARG A 12 -0.84 -5.79 11.74
CA ARG A 12 -0.12 -4.59 12.18
C ARG A 12 1.27 -4.86 12.72
N PHE A 13 1.52 -6.07 13.24
CA PHE A 13 2.83 -6.45 13.75
C PHE A 13 3.68 -7.24 12.75
N THR A 14 3.18 -7.45 11.54
CA THR A 14 3.92 -8.16 10.50
C THR A 14 4.71 -7.15 9.66
N LEU A 15 6.03 -7.23 9.71
CA LEU A 15 6.91 -6.28 9.01
C LEU A 15 7.63 -6.89 7.80
N ASP A 16 7.56 -8.20 7.62
CA ASP A 16 8.06 -8.84 6.40
C ASP A 16 7.06 -8.60 5.26
N MET A 17 7.54 -8.04 4.15
CA MET A 17 6.68 -7.63 3.04
C MET A 17 5.87 -8.80 2.48
N ALA A 18 6.50 -9.95 2.24
CA ALA A 18 5.81 -11.09 1.65
C ALA A 18 4.68 -11.59 2.57
N GLU A 19 4.96 -11.72 3.86
CA GLU A 19 3.97 -12.15 4.84
C GLU A 19 2.88 -11.12 5.02
N TYR A 20 3.25 -9.82 5.04
CA TYR A 20 2.28 -8.74 5.16
C TYR A 20 1.27 -8.77 4.01
N PHE A 21 1.76 -8.87 2.77
CA PHE A 21 0.86 -8.92 1.62
C PHE A 21 0.03 -10.19 1.59
N ARG A 22 0.59 -11.32 2.05
CA ARG A 22 -0.19 -12.56 2.17
C ARG A 22 -1.39 -12.37 3.10
N LEU A 23 -1.17 -11.80 4.27
CA LEU A 23 -2.23 -11.54 5.24
C LEU A 23 -3.23 -10.52 4.71
N LEU A 24 -2.75 -9.45 4.11
CA LEU A 24 -3.61 -8.41 3.54
C LEU A 24 -4.51 -8.96 2.44
N MET A 25 -3.92 -9.71 1.51
CA MET A 25 -4.64 -10.16 0.32
C MET A 25 -5.56 -11.35 0.59
N GLN A 26 -5.36 -12.08 1.67
CA GLN A 26 -6.27 -13.16 2.07
C GLN A 26 -7.54 -12.66 2.75
N ASP A 27 -7.53 -11.46 3.29
CA ASP A 27 -8.65 -10.95 4.07
C ASP A 27 -9.62 -10.21 3.18
N LYS A 28 -10.78 -10.80 2.94
CA LYS A 28 -11.80 -10.24 2.05
C LYS A 28 -12.49 -9.00 2.62
N ASP A 29 -12.33 -8.75 3.90
CA ASP A 29 -12.94 -7.60 4.58
C ASP A 29 -12.02 -6.39 4.63
N LEU A 30 -10.80 -6.51 4.09
CA LEU A 30 -9.87 -5.40 4.02
C LEU A 30 -9.82 -4.79 2.62
N ALA A 31 -9.66 -3.47 2.59
CA ALA A 31 -9.29 -2.72 1.41
C ALA A 31 -7.98 -2.00 1.71
N ALA A 32 -7.19 -1.74 0.70
CA ALA A 32 -5.93 -1.05 0.88
C ALA A 32 -5.60 -0.20 -0.34
N VAL A 33 -4.81 0.85 -0.11
CA VAL A 33 -4.24 1.64 -1.19
C VAL A 33 -2.74 1.72 -0.98
N ILE A 34 -2.00 1.76 -2.09
CA ILE A 34 -0.55 1.78 -2.09
C ILE A 34 -0.09 2.92 -2.98
N THR A 35 0.80 3.76 -2.48
CA THR A 35 1.48 4.78 -3.29
C THR A 35 2.98 4.55 -3.24
N THR A 36 3.69 5.01 -4.26
CA THR A 36 5.15 5.09 -4.23
C THR A 36 5.59 6.53 -4.06
N GLN A 37 6.75 6.72 -3.43
CA GLN A 37 7.39 8.03 -3.34
C GLN A 37 8.88 7.87 -3.66
N GLY A 38 9.40 8.79 -4.43
CA GLY A 38 10.81 8.80 -4.77
C GLY A 38 11.17 7.65 -5.71
N ASP A 39 12.40 7.15 -5.56
CA ASP A 39 12.88 6.02 -6.31
C ASP A 39 12.51 4.74 -5.55
N ALA A 40 11.58 3.98 -6.11
CA ALA A 40 11.11 2.72 -5.51
C ALA A 40 11.84 1.50 -6.10
N THR A 41 12.90 1.70 -6.90
CA THR A 41 13.68 0.57 -7.39
C THR A 41 14.34 -0.16 -6.22
N GLU A 42 14.28 -1.47 -6.27
CA GLU A 42 14.72 -2.30 -5.15
C GLU A 42 16.23 -2.54 -5.17
N ALA A 43 16.85 -2.57 -3.97
CA ALA A 43 18.26 -2.93 -3.83
C ALA A 43 18.48 -4.42 -4.03
N ASP A 44 17.52 -5.24 -3.59
CA ASP A 44 17.53 -6.69 -3.83
C ASP A 44 16.40 -7.02 -4.81
N PRO A 45 16.73 -7.46 -6.04
CA PRO A 45 15.73 -7.67 -7.08
C PRO A 45 14.78 -8.86 -6.83
N SER A 46 14.97 -9.66 -5.79
CA SER A 46 14.23 -10.91 -5.65
C SER A 46 12.88 -10.79 -4.95
N ALA A 47 12.76 -10.02 -3.87
CA ALA A 47 11.59 -10.11 -3.00
C ALA A 47 10.42 -9.19 -3.37
N PRO A 48 10.57 -7.86 -3.52
CA PRO A 48 9.40 -7.01 -3.81
C PRO A 48 8.73 -7.32 -5.14
N ARG A 49 9.51 -7.61 -6.18
CA ARG A 49 8.94 -7.97 -7.49
C ARG A 49 8.16 -9.28 -7.44
N ALA A 50 8.67 -10.27 -6.69
CA ALA A 50 7.97 -11.54 -6.54
C ALA A 50 6.62 -11.34 -5.84
N VAL A 51 6.57 -10.51 -4.80
CA VAL A 51 5.33 -10.17 -4.11
C VAL A 51 4.35 -9.46 -5.04
N PHE A 52 4.82 -8.46 -5.78
CA PHE A 52 3.97 -7.73 -6.72
C PHE A 52 3.40 -8.65 -7.79
N ARG A 53 4.24 -9.51 -8.39
CA ARG A 53 3.79 -10.46 -9.41
C ARG A 53 2.77 -11.45 -8.85
N GLN A 54 2.99 -11.94 -7.66
CA GLN A 54 2.09 -12.89 -7.02
C GLN A 54 0.68 -12.34 -6.90
N TRP A 55 0.55 -11.05 -6.60
CA TRP A 55 -0.74 -10.43 -6.32
C TRP A 55 -1.28 -9.56 -7.47
N GLY A 56 -0.61 -9.57 -8.62
CA GLY A 56 -1.09 -8.84 -9.80
C GLY A 56 -0.82 -7.35 -9.79
N LEU A 57 0.17 -6.91 -9.02
CA LEU A 57 0.59 -5.51 -8.99
C LEU A 57 1.65 -5.26 -10.05
N ASP A 58 1.53 -4.14 -10.79
CA ASP A 58 2.48 -3.76 -11.82
C ASP A 58 3.84 -3.44 -11.21
N THR A 59 4.89 -4.10 -11.69
CA THR A 59 6.24 -4.01 -11.14
C THR A 59 7.05 -2.82 -11.67
N LEU A 60 6.51 -2.02 -12.59
CA LEU A 60 7.27 -0.96 -13.25
C LEU A 60 8.01 -0.02 -12.29
N PRO A 61 7.39 0.49 -11.19
CA PRO A 61 8.10 1.36 -10.27
C PRO A 61 9.26 0.68 -9.54
N LEU A 62 9.25 -0.66 -9.46
CA LEU A 62 10.31 -1.42 -8.81
C LEU A 62 11.46 -1.73 -9.76
N GLU A 63 11.25 -1.58 -11.07
CA GLU A 63 12.21 -1.96 -12.09
C GLU A 63 12.87 -0.76 -12.77
N GLN A 64 12.19 0.39 -12.81
CA GLN A 64 12.66 1.55 -13.55
C GLN A 64 12.62 2.79 -12.67
N SER A 65 13.78 3.42 -12.49
CA SER A 65 13.92 4.66 -11.73
C SER A 65 13.06 5.77 -12.32
N GLY A 66 12.44 6.57 -11.47
CA GLY A 66 11.59 7.67 -11.89
C GLY A 66 10.15 7.28 -12.15
N MET A 67 9.82 6.00 -12.15
CA MET A 67 8.45 5.53 -12.33
C MET A 67 7.74 5.43 -10.99
N GLN A 68 6.47 5.81 -10.97
CA GLN A 68 5.63 5.80 -9.77
C GLN A 68 4.46 4.85 -9.98
N GLY A 69 3.76 4.53 -8.89
CA GLY A 69 2.61 3.65 -8.96
C GLY A 69 1.56 3.97 -7.91
N LEU A 70 0.30 3.81 -8.31
CA LEU A 70 -0.87 3.82 -7.44
C LEU A 70 -1.57 2.48 -7.58
N TYR A 71 -1.93 1.88 -6.46
CA TYR A 71 -2.61 0.59 -6.46
C TYR A 71 -3.77 0.63 -5.48
N VAL A 72 -4.91 0.10 -5.89
CA VAL A 72 -6.10 -0.03 -5.05
C VAL A 72 -6.49 -1.49 -4.98
N VAL A 73 -6.59 -2.00 -3.77
CA VAL A 73 -6.90 -3.40 -3.49
C VAL A 73 -8.20 -3.45 -2.68
N ASP A 74 -9.08 -4.37 -3.02
CA ASP A 74 -10.31 -4.60 -2.27
C ASP A 74 -10.60 -6.10 -2.24
N GLY A 75 -10.71 -6.64 -1.02
CA GLY A 75 -11.02 -8.04 -0.83
C GLY A 75 -10.03 -8.99 -1.47
N GLY A 76 -8.75 -8.63 -1.47
CA GLY A 76 -7.69 -9.46 -2.04
C GLY A 76 -7.54 -9.35 -3.55
N LYS A 77 -8.15 -8.36 -4.17
CA LYS A 77 -8.06 -8.15 -5.61
C LYS A 77 -7.61 -6.75 -5.93
N VAL A 78 -6.77 -6.61 -6.94
CA VAL A 78 -6.40 -5.30 -7.48
C VAL A 78 -7.58 -4.79 -8.31
N VAL A 79 -8.19 -3.70 -7.86
CA VAL A 79 -9.37 -3.12 -8.54
C VAL A 79 -9.02 -1.90 -9.36
N TYR A 80 -7.87 -1.28 -9.11
CA TYR A 80 -7.33 -0.19 -9.91
C TYR A 80 -5.83 -0.14 -9.73
N GLN A 81 -5.11 0.16 -10.79
CA GLN A 81 -3.70 0.49 -10.69
C GLN A 81 -3.27 1.36 -11.87
N LYS A 82 -2.29 2.21 -11.63
CA LYS A 82 -1.70 3.07 -12.65
C LYS A 82 -0.23 3.24 -12.33
N THR A 83 0.60 3.14 -13.36
CA THR A 83 2.04 3.37 -13.24
C THR A 83 2.48 4.35 -14.30
N GLY A 84 3.55 5.07 -14.03
CA GLY A 84 4.10 6.04 -14.96
C GLY A 84 5.08 7.01 -14.29
N ALA A 85 5.52 8.02 -15.03
CA ALA A 85 6.51 8.96 -14.53
C ALA A 85 6.00 9.86 -13.39
N GLY A 86 4.70 9.95 -13.20
CA GLY A 86 4.12 10.77 -12.13
C GLY A 86 4.25 12.26 -12.38
N PRO A 87 3.60 13.11 -11.53
CA PRO A 87 2.75 12.67 -10.44
C PRO A 87 1.49 11.94 -10.92
N LEU A 88 1.09 10.93 -10.18
CA LEU A 88 -0.12 10.16 -10.41
C LEU A 88 -1.12 10.49 -9.32
N GLU A 89 -2.40 10.66 -9.68
CA GLU A 89 -3.44 11.00 -8.72
C GLU A 89 -4.70 10.19 -9.00
N TYR A 90 -5.42 9.84 -7.93
CA TYR A 90 -6.66 9.10 -8.04
C TYR A 90 -7.52 9.34 -6.81
N THR A 91 -8.84 9.29 -6.99
CA THR A 91 -9.79 9.41 -5.89
C THR A 91 -10.74 8.21 -5.91
N LEU A 92 -10.97 7.65 -4.74
CA LEU A 92 -11.92 6.55 -4.55
C LEU A 92 -12.71 6.79 -3.27
N PHE A 93 -13.62 5.86 -2.96
CA PHE A 93 -14.43 5.93 -1.75
C PHE A 93 -14.33 4.61 -0.99
N TRP A 94 -14.18 4.71 0.33
CA TRP A 94 -14.35 3.60 1.24
C TRP A 94 -15.64 3.86 2.03
N GLY A 95 -16.73 3.21 1.62
CA GLY A 95 -18.03 3.55 2.18
C GLY A 95 -18.35 5.00 1.93
N GLY A 96 -18.60 5.78 2.98
CA GLY A 96 -18.85 7.22 2.88
C GLY A 96 -17.60 8.09 2.96
N HIS A 97 -16.39 7.49 2.95
CA HIS A 97 -15.15 8.24 3.12
C HIS A 97 -14.47 8.51 1.78
N ASP A 98 -14.12 9.78 1.54
CA ASP A 98 -13.29 10.19 0.40
C ASP A 98 -11.86 9.73 0.62
N VAL A 99 -11.25 9.08 -0.38
CA VAL A 99 -9.84 8.70 -0.33
C VAL A 99 -9.14 9.29 -1.54
N THR A 100 -8.16 10.17 -1.32
CA THR A 100 -7.38 10.78 -2.39
C THR A 100 -5.94 10.31 -2.33
N LEU A 101 -5.42 9.89 -3.48
CA LEU A 101 -4.08 9.31 -3.61
C LEU A 101 -3.21 10.19 -4.49
N ARG A 102 -1.94 10.31 -4.11
CA ARG A 102 -0.91 10.93 -4.94
C ARG A 102 0.37 10.12 -4.82
N SER A 103 0.99 9.83 -5.95
CA SER A 103 2.30 9.20 -6.02
C SER A 103 3.22 10.07 -6.87
N ALA A 104 4.35 10.48 -6.31
CA ALA A 104 5.28 11.38 -6.99
C ALA A 104 6.69 11.20 -6.42
N ALA A 105 7.68 11.74 -7.15
CA ALA A 105 9.08 11.62 -6.74
C ALA A 105 9.37 12.37 -5.44
N ASP A 106 8.73 13.50 -5.21
CA ASP A 106 9.02 14.39 -4.08
C ASP A 106 7.95 14.37 -2.99
N ASN A 107 6.72 13.97 -3.32
CA ASN A 107 5.68 13.82 -2.31
C ASN A 107 4.64 12.79 -2.74
N SER A 108 4.25 11.97 -1.81
CA SER A 108 3.11 11.09 -1.93
C SER A 108 2.06 11.52 -0.91
N SER A 109 0.84 11.04 -1.06
CA SER A 109 -0.24 11.36 -0.14
C SER A 109 -1.31 10.29 -0.21
N ILE A 110 -1.86 9.95 0.96
CA ILE A 110 -3.11 9.20 1.05
C ILE A 110 -3.95 9.93 2.10
N ALA A 111 -4.94 10.68 1.65
CA ALA A 111 -5.81 11.45 2.54
C ALA A 111 -7.20 10.82 2.58
N VAL A 112 -7.75 10.68 3.77
CA VAL A 112 -9.12 10.18 4.00
C VAL A 112 -9.94 11.32 4.58
N ASP A 113 -11.02 11.68 3.91
CA ASP A 113 -11.88 12.82 4.28
C ASP A 113 -11.07 14.10 4.46
N GLY A 114 -10.06 14.31 3.59
CA GLY A 114 -9.20 15.48 3.59
C GLY A 114 -8.08 15.45 4.61
N GLU A 115 -7.97 14.39 5.40
CA GLU A 115 -6.94 14.27 6.44
C GLU A 115 -5.85 13.29 6.02
N GLU A 116 -4.59 13.73 6.04
CA GLU A 116 -3.45 12.90 5.63
C GLU A 116 -3.26 11.73 6.59
N GLN A 117 -3.22 10.51 6.06
CA GLN A 117 -3.10 9.28 6.84
C GLN A 117 -1.82 8.50 6.50
N SER A 118 -1.18 8.80 5.38
CA SER A 118 0.00 8.06 4.92
C SER A 118 1.27 8.53 5.62
N ARG A 119 2.21 7.63 5.76
CA ARG A 119 3.54 7.97 6.28
C ARG A 119 4.36 8.79 5.30
N ASN A 120 4.07 8.67 4.00
CA ASN A 120 4.71 9.44 2.91
C ASN A 120 6.23 9.39 2.97
N ARG A 121 6.75 8.16 3.01
CA ARG A 121 8.19 7.90 3.01
C ARG A 121 8.64 7.37 1.66
N PRO A 122 9.93 7.52 1.31
CA PRO A 122 10.46 6.90 0.09
C PRO A 122 10.23 5.39 0.08
N GLY A 123 9.81 4.86 -1.06
CA GLY A 123 9.45 3.46 -1.22
C GLY A 123 7.95 3.29 -1.37
N LEU A 124 7.39 2.28 -0.69
CA LEU A 124 5.96 2.01 -0.72
C LEU A 124 5.28 2.53 0.52
N ASN A 125 4.10 3.14 0.35
CA ASN A 125 3.26 3.57 1.45
C ASN A 125 1.91 2.88 1.31
N VAL A 126 1.44 2.25 2.38
CA VAL A 126 0.22 1.45 2.39
C VAL A 126 -0.72 1.95 3.48
N LEU A 127 -1.97 2.16 3.12
CA LEU A 127 -3.04 2.47 4.07
C LEU A 127 -4.09 1.38 3.98
N VAL A 128 -4.46 0.80 5.10
CA VAL A 128 -5.40 -0.32 5.17
C VAL A 128 -6.67 0.09 5.88
N TYR A 129 -7.80 -0.25 5.28
CA TYR A 129 -9.14 0.04 5.77
C TYR A 129 -9.88 -1.28 6.02
N ASP A 130 -10.48 -1.39 7.21
CA ASP A 130 -11.33 -2.54 7.55
C ASP A 130 -12.78 -2.18 7.23
N LYS A 131 -13.37 -2.88 6.27
CA LYS A 131 -14.72 -2.61 5.80
C LYS A 131 -15.79 -2.99 6.83
N VAL A 132 -15.50 -3.97 7.69
CA VAL A 132 -16.43 -4.38 8.75
C VAL A 132 -16.45 -3.36 9.88
N LEU A 133 -15.28 -2.88 10.29
CA LEU A 133 -15.13 -1.89 11.35
C LEU A 133 -15.35 -0.45 10.86
N ASP A 134 -15.37 -0.25 9.53
CA ASP A 134 -15.52 1.06 8.88
C ASP A 134 -14.47 2.07 9.39
N ARG A 135 -13.21 1.67 9.38
CA ARG A 135 -12.12 2.57 9.80
C ARG A 135 -10.77 2.13 9.23
N VAL A 136 -9.85 3.10 9.14
CA VAL A 136 -8.45 2.86 8.84
C VAL A 136 -7.82 2.14 10.03
N ILE A 137 -7.13 1.03 9.76
CA ILE A 137 -6.52 0.21 10.81
C ILE A 137 -5.00 0.27 10.81
N GLN A 138 -4.38 0.71 9.71
CA GLN A 138 -2.92 0.79 9.65
C GLN A 138 -2.45 1.71 8.55
N SER A 139 -1.34 2.41 8.85
CA SER A 139 -0.50 3.10 7.88
C SER A 139 0.91 2.53 8.03
N ILE A 140 1.48 1.99 6.96
CA ILE A 140 2.80 1.38 6.97
C ILE A 140 3.58 1.81 5.73
N SER A 141 4.91 1.88 5.84
CA SER A 141 5.78 2.11 4.70
C SER A 141 6.85 1.05 4.62
N PHE A 142 7.24 0.70 3.39
CA PHE A 142 8.30 -0.26 3.11
C PHE A 142 9.41 0.45 2.34
N SER A 143 10.61 0.48 2.92
CA SER A 143 11.79 1.00 2.24
C SER A 143 12.31 -0.05 1.26
N MET A 144 12.63 0.35 0.05
CA MET A 144 13.20 -0.58 -0.93
C MET A 144 14.68 -0.87 -0.67
N LEU A 145 15.33 -0.09 0.16
CA LEU A 145 16.70 -0.36 0.61
C LEU A 145 16.75 -1.50 1.62
N HIS A 146 15.66 -1.65 2.40
CA HIS A 146 15.49 -2.73 3.38
C HIS A 146 14.14 -3.40 3.08
N ALA A 147 14.06 -3.99 1.91
CA ALA A 147 12.80 -4.37 1.25
C ALA A 147 11.92 -5.35 2.03
N TYR A 148 12.45 -5.98 3.07
CA TYR A 148 11.70 -7.00 3.80
C TYR A 148 11.04 -6.46 5.06
N SER A 149 11.40 -5.27 5.48
CA SER A 149 10.96 -4.71 6.76
C SER A 149 10.14 -3.46 6.55
N GLY A 150 8.95 -3.45 7.12
CA GLY A 150 8.10 -2.29 7.14
C GLY A 150 8.32 -1.44 8.37
N TYR A 151 7.89 -0.18 8.28
CA TYR A 151 7.91 0.74 9.41
C TYR A 151 6.48 1.23 9.65
N THR A 152 5.98 1.01 10.86
CA THR A 152 4.64 1.45 11.25
C THR A 152 4.69 2.78 11.99
N ALA A 153 3.56 3.48 11.94
CA ALA A 153 3.42 4.70 12.72
C ALA A 153 3.38 4.41 14.22
#